data_af2fd79ea85a636284c4ed5971454dea
#
_entry.id   af2fd79ea85a636284c4ed5971454dea
#
_cell.length_a   1.000
_cell.length_b   1.000
_cell.length_c   1.000
_cell.angle_alpha   90.00
_cell.angle_beta   90.00
_cell.angle_gamma   90.00
#
_symmetry.space_group_name_H-M   'P 1'
#
loop_
_entity.id
_entity.type
_entity.pdbx_description
1 polymer ?
#
loop_
_entity_poly.entity_id
_entity_poly.type
_entity_poly.pdbx_seq_one_letter_code
_entity_poly.pdbx_strand_id
1 'polypeptide(L)'
;MIKYPPIKINLGLNVLRKREDGFHDLETLFLESGRFHDTLEIVTGDDYSRTMASLAARYGDRGGICDGDIPTLAQGISENGKLMITVARAEGVDWDVRKDLCAKAYALLDNDFKLPPAKIFLEKNSPVGAGLGGGSADAAYTLTMLNDICALGLSTEQLAGYAARLGSDCAFFIFGRPMFGEGRGEVLTPFELAVDIVDAGGAACSGSRTGSSIAGNDGSDGGNDSAGTGVACPCTGERPEKGRPQYELQTVIPEGISVSTAEAYRGITPAIPEMRLKDVLARPVSEWKDLLVNDFEATVFKAHPELAAIKQSLYDSGAIYASMSGSGSALFALYERR
;
A
#
# COMPACT_ATOMS: atom_id res chain seq x y z
N MET A 1 -8.62 -11.56 -14.04
CA MET A 1 -9.02 -10.30 -13.33
C MET A 1 -7.79 -9.42 -13.18
N ILE A 2 -7.93 -8.11 -13.38
CA ILE A 2 -6.83 -7.15 -13.18
C ILE A 2 -7.26 -6.14 -12.10
N LYS A 3 -6.35 -5.81 -11.18
CA LYS A 3 -6.51 -4.79 -10.13
C LYS A 3 -5.23 -3.97 -10.00
N TYR A 4 -5.34 -2.83 -9.31
CA TYR A 4 -4.27 -1.87 -9.11
C TYR A 4 -4.08 -1.63 -7.60
N PRO A 5 -3.30 -2.50 -6.92
CA PRO A 5 -3.03 -2.37 -5.49
C PRO A 5 -2.37 -1.02 -5.16
N PRO A 6 -2.96 -0.20 -4.27
CA PRO A 6 -2.42 1.10 -3.90
C PRO A 6 -1.29 0.97 -2.87
N ILE A 7 -0.76 2.11 -2.45
CA ILE A 7 0.10 2.21 -1.27
C ILE A 7 -0.68 2.70 -0.05
N LYS A 8 -0.04 2.67 1.13
CA LYS A 8 -0.55 3.32 2.35
C LYS A 8 0.44 4.37 2.85
N ILE A 9 -0.07 5.29 3.62
CA ILE A 9 0.73 6.14 4.51
C ILE A 9 0.33 5.91 5.96
N ASN A 10 1.26 6.23 6.88
CA ASN A 10 1.00 6.28 8.31
C ASN A 10 0.85 7.74 8.72
N LEU A 11 -0.37 8.17 9.03
CA LEU A 11 -0.65 9.49 9.55
C LEU A 11 -0.46 9.48 11.06
N GLY A 12 0.75 9.86 11.50
CA GLY A 12 1.25 9.65 12.85
C GLY A 12 1.63 8.19 13.13
N LEU A 13 2.62 8.00 13.98
CA LEU A 13 3.02 6.68 14.48
C LEU A 13 3.71 6.84 15.83
N ASN A 14 3.11 6.30 16.89
CA ASN A 14 3.69 6.26 18.22
C ASN A 14 4.08 4.84 18.60
N VAL A 15 5.27 4.65 19.14
CA VAL A 15 5.76 3.38 19.66
C VAL A 15 5.63 3.41 21.18
N LEU A 16 4.60 2.73 21.71
CA LEU A 16 4.12 2.90 23.07
C LEU A 16 4.94 2.13 24.12
N ARG A 17 5.30 0.89 23.78
CA ARG A 17 6.09 0.01 24.65
C ARG A 17 6.71 -1.14 23.90
N LYS A 18 7.78 -1.70 24.47
CA LYS A 18 8.34 -2.99 24.05
C LYS A 18 7.61 -4.13 24.77
N ARG A 19 7.23 -5.16 24.02
CA ARG A 19 6.52 -6.34 24.49
C ARG A 19 7.52 -7.44 24.93
N GLU A 20 7.02 -8.39 25.70
CA GLU A 20 7.82 -9.57 26.11
C GLU A 20 8.18 -10.50 24.93
N ASP A 21 7.35 -10.51 23.87
CA ASP A 21 7.59 -11.27 22.64
C ASP A 21 8.64 -10.62 21.69
N GLY A 22 9.24 -9.49 22.13
CA GLY A 22 10.26 -8.75 21.39
C GLY A 22 9.72 -7.75 20.38
N PHE A 23 8.41 -7.73 20.11
CA PHE A 23 7.74 -6.73 19.31
C PHE A 23 7.44 -5.46 20.11
N HIS A 24 6.80 -4.48 19.46
CA HIS A 24 6.39 -3.23 20.09
C HIS A 24 4.89 -3.02 19.91
N ASP A 25 4.25 -2.48 20.93
CA ASP A 25 2.91 -1.91 20.79
C ASP A 25 3.06 -0.51 20.21
N LEU A 26 2.25 -0.24 19.19
CA LEU A 26 2.20 1.06 18.51
C LEU A 26 0.75 1.52 18.32
N GLU A 27 0.61 2.78 17.95
CA GLU A 27 -0.63 3.33 17.39
C GLU A 27 -0.31 4.16 16.15
N THR A 28 -1.15 4.04 15.13
CA THR A 28 -1.02 4.77 13.86
C THR A 28 -2.37 4.85 13.17
N LEU A 29 -2.57 5.87 12.33
CA LEU A 29 -3.67 5.88 11.38
C LEU A 29 -3.17 5.51 9.99
N PHE A 30 -3.73 4.46 9.42
CA PHE A 30 -3.47 4.05 8.04
C PHE A 30 -4.43 4.74 7.08
N LEU A 31 -3.88 5.33 6.01
CA LEU A 31 -4.63 5.86 4.88
C LEU A 31 -4.13 5.22 3.59
N GLU A 32 -5.04 4.83 2.69
CA GLU A 32 -4.66 4.46 1.32
C GLU A 32 -4.29 5.71 0.51
N SER A 33 -3.32 5.56 -0.39
CA SER A 33 -2.98 6.54 -1.41
C SER A 33 -2.85 5.84 -2.76
N GLY A 34 -3.58 6.31 -3.74
CA GLY A 34 -3.54 5.82 -5.11
C GLY A 34 -2.44 6.44 -5.97
N ARG A 35 -1.57 7.29 -5.39
CA ARG A 35 -0.49 7.98 -6.11
C ARG A 35 0.47 7.02 -6.78
N PHE A 36 0.80 5.93 -6.10
CA PHE A 36 1.57 4.80 -6.62
C PHE A 36 0.69 3.55 -6.50
N HIS A 37 0.73 2.71 -7.49
CA HIS A 37 0.03 1.44 -7.49
C HIS A 37 0.78 0.43 -8.35
N ASP A 38 0.72 -0.82 -7.96
CA ASP A 38 1.20 -1.92 -8.76
C ASP A 38 0.12 -2.39 -9.75
N THR A 39 0.48 -3.20 -10.72
CA THR A 39 -0.49 -3.87 -11.60
C THR A 39 -0.49 -5.35 -11.28
N LEU A 40 -1.62 -5.87 -10.83
CA LEU A 40 -1.80 -7.26 -10.46
C LEU A 40 -2.87 -7.92 -11.33
N GLU A 41 -2.49 -8.96 -12.07
CA GLU A 41 -3.43 -9.83 -12.79
C GLU A 41 -3.39 -11.26 -12.26
N ILE A 42 -4.56 -11.83 -12.04
CA ILE A 42 -4.72 -13.26 -11.72
C ILE A 42 -5.58 -13.92 -12.80
N VAL A 43 -5.08 -15.02 -13.33
CA VAL A 43 -5.73 -15.86 -14.34
C VAL A 43 -5.77 -17.29 -13.82
N THR A 44 -6.91 -17.94 -13.93
CA THR A 44 -7.10 -19.36 -13.58
C THR A 44 -7.30 -20.20 -14.85
N GLY A 45 -6.91 -21.46 -14.82
CA GLY A 45 -7.01 -22.34 -15.96
C GLY A 45 -6.07 -21.95 -17.12
N ASP A 46 -6.54 -22.15 -18.35
CA ASP A 46 -5.77 -21.94 -19.59
C ASP A 46 -6.02 -20.55 -20.23
N ASP A 47 -6.66 -19.63 -19.49
CA ASP A 47 -6.98 -18.30 -20.00
C ASP A 47 -5.72 -17.52 -20.37
N TYR A 48 -5.85 -16.69 -21.41
CA TYR A 48 -4.78 -15.82 -21.89
C TYR A 48 -4.59 -14.63 -20.95
N SER A 49 -3.35 -14.38 -20.53
CA SER A 49 -3.01 -13.20 -19.73
C SER A 49 -2.72 -12.00 -20.62
N ARG A 50 -3.45 -10.90 -20.41
CA ARG A 50 -3.19 -9.62 -21.08
C ARG A 50 -1.94 -8.94 -20.52
N THR A 51 -1.75 -9.04 -19.21
CA THR A 51 -0.59 -8.47 -18.51
C THR A 51 0.71 -9.13 -18.97
N MET A 52 0.74 -10.46 -19.19
CA MET A 52 1.94 -11.14 -19.67
C MET A 52 2.42 -10.61 -21.02
N ALA A 53 1.51 -10.39 -21.96
CA ALA A 53 1.88 -9.80 -23.25
C ALA A 53 2.47 -8.40 -23.11
N SER A 54 1.87 -7.56 -22.25
CA SER A 54 2.38 -6.23 -21.93
C SER A 54 3.73 -6.26 -21.22
N LEU A 55 3.92 -7.18 -20.26
CA LEU A 55 5.18 -7.34 -19.55
C LEU A 55 6.29 -7.83 -20.49
N ALA A 56 6.01 -8.83 -21.34
CA ALA A 56 6.97 -9.32 -22.33
C ALA A 56 7.41 -8.22 -23.29
N ALA A 57 6.47 -7.40 -23.78
CA ALA A 57 6.80 -6.27 -24.64
C ALA A 57 7.62 -5.17 -23.94
N ARG A 58 7.34 -4.93 -22.65
CA ARG A 58 7.97 -3.85 -21.88
C ARG A 58 9.34 -4.21 -21.32
N TYR A 59 9.50 -5.44 -20.86
CA TYR A 59 10.70 -5.92 -20.16
C TYR A 59 11.50 -6.98 -20.95
N GLY A 60 10.88 -7.71 -21.88
CA GLY A 60 11.50 -8.79 -22.66
C GLY A 60 12.59 -8.35 -23.63
N ASP A 61 12.38 -7.25 -24.33
CA ASP A 61 13.31 -6.75 -25.37
C ASP A 61 14.61 -6.14 -24.80
N ARG A 62 14.67 -5.88 -23.50
CA ARG A 62 15.88 -5.35 -22.83
C ARG A 62 16.83 -6.43 -22.31
N GLY A 63 16.64 -7.68 -22.73
CA GLY A 63 17.42 -8.80 -22.21
C GLY A 63 17.08 -9.19 -20.76
N GLY A 64 16.07 -8.55 -20.17
CA GLY A 64 15.59 -8.85 -18.83
C GLY A 64 16.59 -8.57 -17.68
N ILE A 65 17.62 -7.76 -17.92
CA ILE A 65 18.70 -7.50 -16.95
C ILE A 65 18.86 -5.98 -16.78
N CYS A 66 18.93 -5.50 -15.53
CA CYS A 66 19.36 -4.15 -15.20
C CYS A 66 20.84 -4.14 -14.75
N ASP A 67 21.39 -2.96 -14.46
CA ASP A 67 22.76 -2.85 -13.95
C ASP A 67 22.99 -3.77 -12.75
N GLY A 68 24.02 -4.65 -12.85
CA GLY A 68 24.38 -5.59 -11.78
C GLY A 68 23.81 -7.00 -11.95
N ASP A 69 23.43 -7.42 -13.15
CA ASP A 69 22.92 -8.78 -13.47
C ASP A 69 21.60 -9.17 -12.77
N ILE A 70 20.82 -8.20 -12.26
CA ILE A 70 19.51 -8.48 -11.66
C ILE A 70 18.43 -8.46 -12.75
N PRO A 71 17.63 -9.54 -12.90
CA PRO A 71 16.60 -9.60 -13.92
C PRO A 71 15.47 -8.61 -13.64
N THR A 72 15.01 -7.89 -14.66
CA THR A 72 13.82 -7.01 -14.57
C THR A 72 12.50 -7.78 -14.65
N LEU A 73 12.56 -9.04 -15.07
CA LEU A 73 11.43 -9.99 -15.10
C LEU A 73 11.87 -11.31 -14.48
N ALA A 74 11.21 -11.74 -13.42
CA ALA A 74 11.47 -13.01 -12.76
C ALA A 74 10.21 -13.87 -12.74
N GLN A 75 10.37 -15.18 -12.92
CA GLN A 75 9.27 -16.14 -12.92
C GLN A 75 9.58 -17.30 -11.98
N GLY A 76 8.56 -17.79 -11.29
CA GLY A 76 8.65 -18.94 -10.43
C GLY A 76 7.40 -19.82 -10.49
N ILE A 77 7.57 -21.10 -10.20
CA ILE A 77 6.47 -22.06 -10.09
C ILE A 77 6.49 -22.62 -8.66
N SER A 78 5.32 -22.71 -8.02
CA SER A 78 5.18 -23.32 -6.70
C SER A 78 5.59 -24.80 -6.72
N GLU A 79 6.00 -25.35 -5.58
CA GLU A 79 6.46 -26.74 -5.48
C GLU A 79 5.41 -27.77 -5.93
N ASN A 80 4.13 -27.48 -5.70
CA ASN A 80 3.02 -28.33 -6.14
C ASN A 80 2.59 -28.09 -7.60
N GLY A 81 3.28 -27.20 -8.33
CA GLY A 81 3.02 -26.89 -9.75
C GLY A 81 1.72 -26.14 -10.02
N LYS A 82 0.96 -25.74 -9.00
CA LYS A 82 -0.36 -25.10 -9.15
C LYS A 82 -0.29 -23.60 -9.41
N LEU A 83 0.74 -22.91 -8.90
CA LEU A 83 0.91 -21.49 -9.07
C LEU A 83 2.12 -21.18 -9.94
N MET A 84 1.93 -20.40 -10.98
CA MET A 84 2.99 -19.68 -11.67
C MET A 84 2.91 -18.20 -11.28
N ILE A 85 4.01 -17.62 -10.80
CA ILE A 85 4.11 -16.20 -10.51
C ILE A 85 5.17 -15.55 -11.39
N THR A 86 4.83 -14.44 -12.01
CA THR A 86 5.73 -13.59 -12.80
C THR A 86 5.73 -12.20 -12.21
N VAL A 87 6.90 -11.72 -11.81
CA VAL A 87 7.09 -10.37 -11.27
C VAL A 87 7.98 -9.58 -12.20
N ALA A 88 7.58 -8.35 -12.51
CA ALA A 88 8.35 -7.39 -13.28
C ALA A 88 8.60 -6.12 -12.45
N ARG A 89 9.84 -5.59 -12.54
CA ARG A 89 10.24 -4.34 -11.87
C ARG A 89 11.39 -3.70 -12.64
N ALA A 90 11.30 -2.39 -12.89
CA ALA A 90 12.31 -1.66 -13.67
C ALA A 90 13.70 -1.69 -13.03
N GLU A 91 13.77 -1.59 -11.69
CA GLU A 91 15.03 -1.62 -10.91
C GLU A 91 15.56 -3.04 -10.68
N GLY A 92 14.86 -4.05 -11.20
CA GLY A 92 15.20 -5.46 -11.04
C GLY A 92 14.46 -6.16 -9.90
N VAL A 93 14.36 -7.49 -10.01
CA VAL A 93 13.74 -8.38 -9.04
C VAL A 93 14.84 -9.21 -8.38
N ASP A 94 15.22 -8.82 -7.18
CA ASP A 94 16.35 -9.35 -6.41
C ASP A 94 15.93 -10.34 -5.30
N TRP A 95 14.68 -10.83 -5.35
CA TRP A 95 14.16 -11.83 -4.42
C TRP A 95 13.59 -13.05 -5.14
N ASP A 96 13.48 -14.17 -4.41
CA ASP A 96 12.80 -15.38 -4.90
C ASP A 96 11.28 -15.12 -4.98
N VAL A 97 10.76 -14.96 -6.21
CA VAL A 97 9.33 -14.67 -6.45
C VAL A 97 8.39 -15.74 -5.89
N ARG A 98 8.86 -16.98 -5.68
CA ARG A 98 8.07 -18.04 -5.03
C ARG A 98 7.80 -17.73 -3.55
N LYS A 99 8.59 -16.84 -2.95
CA LYS A 99 8.44 -16.35 -1.57
C LYS A 99 7.72 -15.01 -1.49
N ASP A 100 7.31 -14.45 -2.63
CA ASP A 100 6.50 -13.24 -2.69
C ASP A 100 5.22 -13.37 -1.87
N LEU A 101 4.71 -12.26 -1.34
CA LEU A 101 3.49 -12.27 -0.53
C LEU A 101 2.25 -12.68 -1.34
N CYS A 102 2.22 -12.41 -2.66
CA CYS A 102 1.16 -12.91 -3.55
C CYS A 102 1.18 -14.44 -3.65
N ALA A 103 2.38 -15.03 -3.77
CA ALA A 103 2.52 -16.48 -3.79
C ALA A 103 2.10 -17.11 -2.45
N LYS A 104 2.46 -16.48 -1.34
CA LYS A 104 2.03 -16.91 0.00
C LYS A 104 0.52 -16.78 0.19
N ALA A 105 -0.09 -15.70 -0.33
CA ALA A 105 -1.53 -15.49 -0.29
C ALA A 105 -2.29 -16.61 -1.02
N TYR A 106 -1.83 -16.96 -2.24
CA TYR A 106 -2.38 -18.10 -2.97
C TYR A 106 -2.24 -19.39 -2.18
N ALA A 107 -1.03 -19.72 -1.70
CA ALA A 107 -0.77 -20.95 -0.96
C ALA A 107 -1.63 -21.06 0.30
N LEU A 108 -1.86 -19.93 0.98
CA LEU A 108 -2.67 -19.87 2.19
C LEU A 108 -4.13 -20.24 1.92
N LEU A 109 -4.73 -19.72 0.85
CA LEU A 109 -6.09 -20.08 0.43
C LEU A 109 -6.15 -21.48 -0.20
N ASP A 110 -5.13 -21.89 -1.00
CA ASP A 110 -5.10 -23.23 -1.60
C ASP A 110 -5.08 -24.34 -0.55
N ASN A 111 -4.42 -24.09 0.58
CA ASN A 111 -4.40 -25.05 1.69
C ASN A 111 -5.80 -25.35 2.21
N ASP A 112 -6.64 -24.32 2.37
CA ASP A 112 -7.97 -24.44 2.97
C ASP A 112 -9.06 -24.78 1.94
N PHE A 113 -8.97 -24.24 0.70
CA PHE A 113 -10.05 -24.29 -0.31
C PHE A 113 -9.71 -25.12 -1.55
N LYS A 114 -8.48 -25.65 -1.68
CA LYS A 114 -8.05 -26.44 -2.85
C LYS A 114 -8.30 -25.69 -4.17
N LEU A 115 -7.68 -24.52 -4.31
CA LEU A 115 -7.84 -23.65 -5.45
C LEU A 115 -7.45 -24.34 -6.78
N PRO A 116 -8.02 -23.91 -7.92
CA PRO A 116 -7.53 -24.31 -9.23
C PRO A 116 -6.13 -23.77 -9.48
N PRO A 117 -5.36 -24.35 -10.44
CA PRO A 117 -4.12 -23.76 -10.91
C PRO A 117 -4.30 -22.31 -11.35
N ALA A 118 -3.35 -21.46 -11.00
CA ALA A 118 -3.41 -20.03 -11.27
C ALA A 118 -2.09 -19.47 -11.78
N LYS A 119 -2.19 -18.36 -12.51
CA LYS A 119 -1.07 -17.54 -12.95
C LYS A 119 -1.23 -16.16 -12.34
N ILE A 120 -0.22 -15.69 -11.62
CA ILE A 120 -0.16 -14.33 -11.07
C ILE A 120 0.88 -13.55 -11.86
N PHE A 121 0.49 -12.37 -12.34
CA PHE A 121 1.37 -11.42 -13.01
C PHE A 121 1.36 -10.13 -12.20
N LEU A 122 2.53 -9.72 -11.72
CA LEU A 122 2.72 -8.56 -10.86
C LEU A 122 3.76 -7.63 -11.48
N GLU A 123 3.35 -6.42 -11.84
CA GLU A 123 4.27 -5.35 -12.21
C GLU A 123 4.40 -4.39 -11.03
N LYS A 124 5.62 -4.32 -10.48
CA LYS A 124 5.96 -3.45 -9.35
C LYS A 124 6.27 -2.05 -9.83
N ASN A 125 5.34 -1.12 -9.64
CA ASN A 125 5.50 0.30 -9.92
C ASN A 125 5.57 1.13 -8.63
N SER A 126 5.12 0.56 -7.51
CA SER A 126 5.25 1.19 -6.20
C SER A 126 6.66 1.00 -5.63
N PRO A 127 7.19 2.00 -4.90
CA PRO A 127 8.52 1.91 -4.29
C PRO A 127 8.60 0.76 -3.28
N VAL A 128 9.59 -0.12 -3.47
CA VAL A 128 9.83 -1.25 -2.56
C VAL A 128 10.72 -0.82 -1.40
N GLY A 129 10.35 -1.20 -0.17
CA GLY A 129 11.17 -0.91 1.02
C GLY A 129 11.09 0.55 1.52
N ALA A 130 10.13 1.34 1.03
CA ALA A 130 9.95 2.75 1.41
C ALA A 130 8.92 3.00 2.54
N GLY A 131 8.48 1.96 3.26
CA GLY A 131 7.47 2.10 4.32
C GLY A 131 6.02 2.29 3.83
N LEU A 132 5.77 2.08 2.52
CA LEU A 132 4.47 2.36 1.87
C LEU A 132 3.54 1.14 1.74
N GLY A 133 3.98 -0.04 2.15
CA GLY A 133 3.12 -1.24 2.21
C GLY A 133 2.72 -1.85 0.87
N GLY A 134 3.40 -1.53 -0.27
CA GLY A 134 3.03 -2.02 -1.59
C GLY A 134 2.91 -3.55 -1.67
N GLY A 135 3.89 -4.30 -1.16
CA GLY A 135 3.80 -5.77 -1.13
C GLY A 135 2.66 -6.32 -0.25
N SER A 136 2.29 -5.60 0.81
CA SER A 136 1.12 -5.94 1.65
C SER A 136 -0.20 -5.69 0.91
N ALA A 137 -0.25 -4.62 0.10
CA ALA A 137 -1.38 -4.34 -0.78
C ALA A 137 -1.54 -5.45 -1.83
N ASP A 138 -0.45 -5.85 -2.50
CA ASP A 138 -0.47 -6.92 -3.49
C ASP A 138 -1.03 -8.22 -2.91
N ALA A 139 -0.58 -8.58 -1.71
CA ALA A 139 -1.05 -9.78 -1.01
C ALA A 139 -2.55 -9.70 -0.67
N ALA A 140 -3.00 -8.57 -0.13
CA ALA A 140 -4.41 -8.35 0.21
C ALA A 140 -5.31 -8.41 -1.03
N TYR A 141 -4.88 -7.76 -2.10
CA TYR A 141 -5.59 -7.80 -3.38
C TYR A 141 -5.57 -9.21 -3.99
N THR A 142 -4.47 -9.96 -3.85
CA THR A 142 -4.42 -11.38 -4.26
C THR A 142 -5.48 -12.21 -3.53
N LEU A 143 -5.61 -12.05 -2.20
CA LEU A 143 -6.65 -12.75 -1.42
C LEU A 143 -8.06 -12.38 -1.90
N THR A 144 -8.33 -11.09 -2.08
CA THR A 144 -9.64 -10.60 -2.54
C THR A 144 -9.97 -11.11 -3.95
N MET A 145 -9.00 -11.01 -4.88
CA MET A 145 -9.19 -11.47 -6.26
C MET A 145 -9.43 -12.99 -6.33
N LEU A 146 -8.69 -13.78 -5.56
CA LEU A 146 -8.90 -15.23 -5.50
C LEU A 146 -10.25 -15.59 -4.87
N ASN A 147 -10.70 -14.85 -3.85
CA ASN A 147 -12.03 -14.99 -3.29
C ASN A 147 -13.12 -14.80 -4.36
N ASP A 148 -12.97 -13.75 -5.18
CA ASP A 148 -13.93 -13.44 -6.24
C ASP A 148 -13.85 -14.44 -7.40
N ILE A 149 -12.64 -14.73 -7.93
CA ILE A 149 -12.43 -15.62 -9.08
C ILE A 149 -12.90 -17.05 -8.78
N CYS A 150 -12.60 -17.53 -7.56
CA CYS A 150 -12.91 -18.89 -7.16
C CYS A 150 -14.25 -18.99 -6.41
N ALA A 151 -15.00 -17.88 -6.30
CA ALA A 151 -16.30 -17.81 -5.61
C ALA A 151 -16.26 -18.44 -4.20
N LEU A 152 -15.23 -18.09 -3.40
CA LEU A 152 -15.02 -18.71 -2.08
C LEU A 152 -16.04 -18.22 -1.05
N GLY A 153 -16.66 -17.05 -1.25
CA GLY A 153 -17.70 -16.50 -0.39
C GLY A 153 -17.18 -16.02 0.97
N LEU A 154 -15.88 -15.69 1.07
CA LEU A 154 -15.28 -15.18 2.30
C LEU A 154 -15.74 -13.74 2.58
N SER A 155 -16.10 -13.46 3.84
CA SER A 155 -16.41 -12.10 4.28
C SER A 155 -15.15 -11.24 4.37
N THR A 156 -15.32 -9.91 4.48
CA THR A 156 -14.22 -8.96 4.70
C THR A 156 -13.41 -9.33 5.95
N GLU A 157 -14.07 -9.71 7.04
CA GLU A 157 -13.42 -10.08 8.31
C GLU A 157 -12.63 -11.39 8.16
N GLN A 158 -13.15 -12.36 7.41
CA GLN A 158 -12.44 -13.60 7.12
C GLN A 158 -11.21 -13.34 6.25
N LEU A 159 -11.34 -12.53 5.20
CA LEU A 159 -10.20 -12.11 4.37
C LEU A 159 -9.16 -11.34 5.18
N ALA A 160 -9.58 -10.42 6.06
CA ALA A 160 -8.67 -9.71 6.97
C ALA A 160 -7.93 -10.69 7.91
N GLY A 161 -8.59 -11.75 8.37
CA GLY A 161 -7.96 -12.82 9.15
C GLY A 161 -6.89 -13.58 8.36
N TYR A 162 -7.10 -13.86 7.08
CA TYR A 162 -6.07 -14.42 6.19
C TYR A 162 -4.93 -13.43 5.96
N ALA A 163 -5.24 -12.18 5.69
CA ALA A 163 -4.27 -11.12 5.44
C ALA A 163 -3.35 -10.88 6.65
N ALA A 164 -3.88 -10.88 7.87
CA ALA A 164 -3.11 -10.72 9.11
C ALA A 164 -2.04 -11.82 9.31
N ARG A 165 -2.22 -13.01 8.73
CA ARG A 165 -1.24 -14.10 8.74
C ARG A 165 -0.06 -13.87 7.78
N LEU A 166 -0.23 -12.98 6.78
CA LEU A 166 0.79 -12.63 5.79
C LEU A 166 1.66 -11.46 6.25
N GLY A 167 1.07 -10.49 6.94
CA GLY A 167 1.79 -9.33 7.47
C GLY A 167 0.86 -8.35 8.18
N SER A 168 1.42 -7.52 9.05
CA SER A 168 0.66 -6.57 9.88
C SER A 168 -0.16 -5.59 9.05
N ASP A 169 0.40 -5.09 7.93
CA ASP A 169 -0.23 -4.09 7.08
C ASP A 169 -1.23 -4.70 6.07
N CYS A 170 -1.18 -6.04 5.84
CA CYS A 170 -2.00 -6.66 4.81
C CYS A 170 -3.50 -6.55 5.10
N ALA A 171 -3.90 -6.68 6.36
CA ALA A 171 -5.31 -6.61 6.75
C ALA A 171 -5.93 -5.23 6.49
N PHE A 172 -5.13 -4.15 6.59
CA PHE A 172 -5.57 -2.79 6.29
C PHE A 172 -6.15 -2.67 4.87
N PHE A 173 -5.45 -3.22 3.87
CA PHE A 173 -5.86 -3.13 2.46
C PHE A 173 -7.13 -3.94 2.12
N ILE A 174 -7.53 -4.88 2.98
CA ILE A 174 -8.81 -5.58 2.85
C ILE A 174 -9.98 -4.66 3.16
N PHE A 175 -9.82 -3.75 4.13
CA PHE A 175 -10.89 -2.83 4.53
C PHE A 175 -11.07 -1.66 3.55
N GLY A 176 -10.03 -1.20 2.87
CA GLY A 176 -10.06 -0.14 1.84
C GLY A 176 -10.61 1.20 2.35
N ARG A 177 -10.37 1.54 3.61
CA ARG A 177 -10.78 2.80 4.26
C ARG A 177 -9.79 3.15 5.38
N PRO A 178 -9.82 4.40 5.92
CA PRO A 178 -8.98 4.77 7.04
C PRO A 178 -9.19 3.84 8.24
N MET A 179 -8.11 3.27 8.75
CA MET A 179 -8.12 2.36 9.89
C MET A 179 -7.11 2.81 10.94
N PHE A 180 -7.56 2.88 12.17
CA PHE A 180 -6.66 3.09 13.29
C PHE A 180 -6.07 1.75 13.71
N GLY A 181 -4.75 1.65 13.67
CA GLY A 181 -4.00 0.44 14.01
C GLY A 181 -3.41 0.53 15.41
N GLU A 182 -3.64 -0.50 16.20
CA GLU A 182 -3.08 -0.71 17.55
C GLU A 182 -2.36 -2.07 17.61
N GLY A 183 -1.75 -2.40 18.75
CA GLY A 183 -0.92 -3.60 18.87
C GLY A 183 0.37 -3.44 18.06
N ARG A 184 0.69 -4.37 17.16
CA ARG A 184 1.80 -4.25 16.19
C ARG A 184 1.36 -3.56 14.88
N GLY A 185 0.13 -2.97 14.86
CA GLY A 185 -0.56 -2.46 13.69
C GLY A 185 -1.65 -3.38 13.15
N GLU A 186 -1.83 -4.57 13.73
CA GLU A 186 -2.79 -5.59 13.28
C GLU A 186 -4.18 -5.44 13.88
N VAL A 187 -4.33 -4.74 15.00
CA VAL A 187 -5.64 -4.47 15.62
C VAL A 187 -6.21 -3.22 14.97
N LEU A 188 -7.08 -3.44 14.00
CA LEU A 188 -7.61 -2.38 13.13
C LEU A 188 -9.03 -2.00 13.52
N THR A 189 -9.25 -0.70 13.76
CA THR A 189 -10.59 -0.13 13.98
C THR A 189 -10.86 0.98 12.95
N PRO A 190 -12.09 1.05 12.39
CA PRO A 190 -12.44 2.15 11.49
C PRO A 190 -12.22 3.50 12.15
N PHE A 191 -11.71 4.47 11.39
CA PHE A 191 -11.49 5.83 11.87
C PHE A 191 -12.01 6.85 10.87
N GLU A 192 -12.77 7.82 11.37
CA GLU A 192 -13.27 8.94 10.57
C GLU A 192 -12.44 10.19 10.87
N LEU A 193 -11.75 10.69 9.85
CA LEU A 193 -11.07 11.99 9.94
C LEU A 193 -12.10 13.11 9.82
N ALA A 194 -11.89 14.18 10.56
CA ALA A 194 -12.70 15.40 10.45
C ALA A 194 -12.41 16.22 9.18
N VAL A 195 -11.45 15.79 8.37
CA VAL A 195 -10.97 16.45 7.15
C VAL A 195 -10.92 15.49 5.99
N ASP A 196 -11.01 16.01 4.77
CA ASP A 196 -10.84 15.22 3.55
C ASP A 196 -9.39 15.33 3.08
N ILE A 197 -8.73 14.18 2.92
CA ILE A 197 -7.39 14.09 2.36
C ILE A 197 -7.51 13.43 0.98
N VAL A 198 -6.99 14.11 -0.04
CA VAL A 198 -7.02 13.64 -1.43
C VAL A 198 -5.60 13.59 -1.99
N ASP A 199 -5.28 12.59 -2.78
CA ASP A 199 -3.98 12.53 -3.47
C ASP A 199 -3.79 13.69 -4.44
N ALA A 200 -2.56 14.12 -4.62
CA ALA A 200 -2.18 15.03 -5.70
C ALA A 200 -2.57 14.39 -7.04
N GLY A 201 -3.57 14.97 -7.72
CA GLY A 201 -4.18 14.38 -8.92
C GLY A 201 -5.63 13.93 -8.76
N GLY A 202 -6.21 14.02 -7.55
CA GLY A 202 -7.66 13.98 -7.34
C GLY A 202 -8.28 12.67 -6.88
N ALA A 203 -7.52 11.64 -6.52
CA ALA A 203 -8.07 10.44 -5.89
C ALA A 203 -8.26 10.66 -4.37
N ALA A 204 -9.43 10.32 -3.82
CA ALA A 204 -9.69 10.49 -2.39
C ALA A 204 -8.98 9.42 -1.57
N CYS A 205 -8.19 9.85 -0.56
CA CYS A 205 -7.53 8.96 0.41
C CYS A 205 -8.43 8.61 1.61
N SER A 206 -9.49 9.39 1.83
CA SER A 206 -10.39 9.28 2.99
C SER A 206 -11.85 9.13 2.54
N GLY A 207 -12.19 8.04 1.85
CA GLY A 207 -13.56 7.78 1.41
C GLY A 207 -14.19 6.58 2.12
N SER A 208 -15.33 6.77 2.78
CA SER A 208 -16.19 5.69 3.27
C SER A 208 -16.73 4.89 2.08
N ARG A 209 -16.27 3.66 1.90
CA ARG A 209 -16.96 2.70 1.02
C ARG A 209 -18.13 2.11 1.79
N THR A 210 -19.31 2.70 1.65
CA THR A 210 -20.54 1.98 1.97
C THR A 210 -20.69 0.85 0.96
N GLY A 211 -20.82 -0.39 1.46
CA GLY A 211 -20.92 -1.59 0.63
C GLY A 211 -21.99 -1.44 -0.44
N SER A 212 -21.56 -1.46 -1.70
CA SER A 212 -22.44 -1.61 -2.85
C SER A 212 -22.05 -2.87 -3.60
N SER A 213 -22.98 -3.80 -3.62
CA SER A 213 -22.99 -4.99 -4.45
C SER A 213 -22.69 -4.65 -5.90
N ILE A 214 -21.74 -5.37 -6.48
CA ILE A 214 -21.38 -5.30 -7.89
C ILE A 214 -22.55 -5.90 -8.69
N ALA A 215 -23.36 -5.04 -9.30
CA ALA A 215 -24.24 -5.44 -10.39
C ALA A 215 -23.39 -5.43 -11.67
N GLY A 216 -23.31 -6.58 -12.33
CA GLY A 216 -22.70 -6.71 -13.64
C GLY A 216 -23.46 -5.85 -14.66
N ASN A 217 -22.74 -5.22 -15.56
CA ASN A 217 -23.30 -4.63 -16.74
C ASN A 217 -22.58 -5.19 -17.97
N ASP A 218 -23.30 -6.05 -18.68
CA ASP A 218 -23.00 -6.48 -20.03
C ASP A 218 -23.34 -5.35 -21.03
N GLY A 219 -22.54 -5.22 -22.07
CA GLY A 219 -23.08 -4.75 -23.34
C GLY A 219 -22.43 -3.57 -24.04
N SER A 220 -21.61 -3.92 -25.00
CA SER A 220 -21.52 -3.44 -26.41
C SER A 220 -21.40 -1.95 -26.75
N ASP A 221 -20.45 -1.80 -27.65
CA ASP A 221 -20.33 -0.96 -28.84
C ASP A 221 -19.64 0.39 -28.82
N GLY A 222 -18.55 0.39 -29.60
CA GLY A 222 -18.30 1.25 -30.75
C GLY A 222 -17.84 2.70 -30.50
N GLY A 223 -16.58 3.00 -30.82
CA GLY A 223 -16.19 4.39 -31.05
C GLY A 223 -14.71 4.66 -30.85
N ASN A 224 -14.01 4.66 -31.94
CA ASN A 224 -12.64 5.13 -32.16
C ASN A 224 -12.47 6.57 -31.66
N ASP A 225 -11.42 6.87 -30.84
CA ASP A 225 -10.54 8.01 -31.13
C ASP A 225 -9.33 8.02 -30.17
N SER A 226 -8.21 8.24 -30.79
CA SER A 226 -6.87 8.34 -30.24
C SER A 226 -6.67 9.60 -29.41
N ALA A 227 -6.13 9.46 -28.19
CA ALA A 227 -5.06 10.26 -27.60
C ALA A 227 -5.05 10.12 -26.05
N GLY A 228 -3.89 9.86 -25.47
CA GLY A 228 -3.61 10.11 -24.06
C GLY A 228 -4.03 8.99 -23.10
N THR A 229 -3.18 7.98 -22.90
CA THR A 229 -3.37 6.89 -21.94
C THR A 229 -3.18 7.36 -20.48
N GLY A 230 -4.12 8.14 -19.98
CA GLY A 230 -4.34 8.26 -18.55
C GLY A 230 -5.33 7.18 -18.14
N VAL A 231 -4.86 6.04 -17.65
CA VAL A 231 -5.73 5.03 -17.05
C VAL A 231 -6.26 5.62 -15.75
N ALA A 232 -7.52 6.07 -15.77
CA ALA A 232 -8.21 6.54 -14.58
C ALA A 232 -8.32 5.36 -13.59
N CYS A 233 -7.69 5.49 -12.44
CA CYS A 233 -7.91 4.61 -11.30
C CYS A 233 -9.42 4.63 -10.98
N PRO A 234 -10.11 3.48 -10.86
CA PRO A 234 -11.53 3.44 -10.53
C PRO A 234 -11.79 3.69 -9.03
N CYS A 235 -11.09 4.65 -8.44
CA CYS A 235 -11.43 5.19 -7.13
C CYS A 235 -12.54 6.23 -7.33
N THR A 236 -13.76 5.79 -7.63
CA THR A 236 -14.94 6.66 -7.61
C THR A 236 -15.29 6.95 -6.16
N GLY A 237 -14.53 7.86 -5.54
CA GLY A 237 -14.86 8.42 -4.24
C GLY A 237 -16.15 9.25 -4.36
N GLU A 238 -17.02 9.11 -3.37
CA GLU A 238 -18.14 10.02 -3.16
C GLU A 238 -17.64 11.47 -3.19
N ARG A 239 -18.48 12.38 -3.70
CA ARG A 239 -18.14 13.80 -3.69
C ARG A 239 -17.91 14.24 -2.25
N PRO A 240 -16.84 15.05 -1.99
CA PRO A 240 -16.57 15.55 -0.66
C PRO A 240 -17.80 16.22 -0.06
N GLU A 241 -18.09 15.94 1.20
CA GLU A 241 -19.16 16.61 1.92
C GLU A 241 -18.93 18.12 1.91
N LYS A 242 -19.95 18.88 1.49
CA LYS A 242 -19.84 20.33 1.43
C LYS A 242 -19.54 20.89 2.82
N GLY A 243 -18.34 21.50 2.97
CA GLY A 243 -17.93 22.22 4.17
C GLY A 243 -16.80 21.56 4.99
N ARG A 244 -16.32 20.37 4.63
CA ARG A 244 -15.10 19.81 5.25
C ARG A 244 -13.85 20.46 4.68
N PRO A 245 -12.86 20.80 5.53
CA PRO A 245 -11.55 21.23 5.06
C PRO A 245 -10.90 20.15 4.19
N GLN A 246 -10.35 20.55 3.04
CA GLN A 246 -9.71 19.63 2.10
C GLN A 246 -8.21 19.87 2.07
N TYR A 247 -7.46 18.77 2.09
CA TYR A 247 -6.00 18.78 1.99
C TYR A 247 -5.54 17.89 0.86
N GLU A 248 -4.54 18.36 0.13
CA GLU A 248 -3.85 17.59 -0.91
C GLU A 248 -2.66 16.85 -0.29
N LEU A 249 -2.63 15.54 -0.47
CA LEU A 249 -1.53 14.67 -0.08
C LEU A 249 -0.50 14.58 -1.20
N GLN A 250 0.73 14.95 -0.90
CA GLN A 250 1.88 14.70 -1.76
C GLN A 250 2.81 13.69 -1.10
N THR A 251 3.22 12.67 -1.85
CA THR A 251 4.19 11.67 -1.40
C THR A 251 5.52 11.88 -2.11
N VAL A 252 6.59 11.87 -1.35
CA VAL A 252 7.97 12.03 -1.83
C VAL A 252 8.76 10.75 -1.55
N ILE A 253 9.39 10.21 -2.56
CA ILE A 253 10.26 9.04 -2.47
C ILE A 253 11.70 9.52 -2.63
N PRO A 254 12.51 9.53 -1.56
CA PRO A 254 13.92 9.89 -1.66
C PRO A 254 14.70 8.86 -2.47
N GLU A 255 15.43 9.32 -3.48
CA GLU A 255 16.28 8.45 -4.30
C GLU A 255 17.48 7.93 -3.51
N GLY A 256 17.81 6.64 -3.68
CA GLY A 256 19.01 6.04 -3.10
C GLY A 256 18.97 5.82 -1.58
N ILE A 257 17.89 6.16 -0.89
CA ILE A 257 17.75 5.96 0.55
C ILE A 257 16.75 4.84 0.83
N SER A 258 17.24 3.77 1.44
CA SER A 258 16.43 2.66 1.92
C SER A 258 16.63 2.49 3.42
N VAL A 259 15.55 2.40 4.16
CA VAL A 259 15.56 2.20 5.62
C VAL A 259 14.89 0.87 5.94
N SER A 260 15.63 -0.01 6.61
CA SER A 260 15.02 -1.25 7.09
C SER A 260 14.18 -0.99 8.36
N THR A 261 13.07 -1.72 8.49
CA THR A 261 12.24 -1.64 9.72
C THR A 261 13.06 -1.95 10.97
N ALA A 262 14.00 -2.90 10.90
CA ALA A 262 14.89 -3.23 12.01
C ALA A 262 15.81 -2.06 12.39
N GLU A 263 16.26 -1.28 11.43
CA GLU A 263 17.03 -0.06 11.66
C GLU A 263 16.21 1.01 12.35
N ALA A 264 15.00 1.27 11.87
CA ALA A 264 14.09 2.24 12.48
C ALA A 264 13.81 1.93 13.96
N TYR A 265 13.61 0.65 14.32
CA TYR A 265 13.40 0.24 15.70
C TYR A 265 14.65 0.29 16.59
N ARG A 266 15.86 0.25 16.05
CA ARG A 266 17.12 0.07 16.82
C ARG A 266 17.40 1.16 17.85
N GLY A 267 16.95 2.37 17.61
CA GLY A 267 17.19 3.52 18.49
C GLY A 267 15.94 4.04 19.20
N ILE A 268 14.81 3.36 19.03
CA ILE A 268 13.54 3.79 19.62
C ILE A 268 13.57 3.66 21.15
N THR A 269 13.13 4.72 21.81
CA THR A 269 12.76 4.68 23.24
C THR A 269 11.24 4.77 23.32
N PRO A 270 10.55 3.63 23.52
CA PRO A 270 9.08 3.61 23.56
C PRO A 270 8.56 4.49 24.72
N ALA A 271 7.53 5.28 24.45
CA ALA A 271 6.89 6.14 25.43
C ALA A 271 5.40 6.28 25.14
N ILE A 272 4.60 6.35 26.19
CA ILE A 272 3.18 6.71 26.05
C ILE A 272 3.13 8.24 25.94
N PRO A 273 2.62 8.80 24.83
CA PRO A 273 2.55 10.24 24.67
C PRO A 273 1.54 10.85 25.64
N GLU A 274 1.74 12.12 26.03
CA GLU A 274 0.78 12.86 26.87
C GLU A 274 -0.60 12.96 26.22
N MET A 275 -0.63 13.17 24.90
CA MET A 275 -1.85 13.18 24.09
C MET A 275 -1.85 11.98 23.14
N ARG A 276 -2.87 11.14 23.21
CA ARG A 276 -2.99 9.95 22.36
C ARG A 276 -3.23 10.36 20.90
N LEU A 277 -2.77 9.53 19.99
CA LEU A 277 -2.85 9.81 18.56
C LEU A 277 -4.28 10.14 18.09
N LYS A 278 -5.30 9.44 18.61
CA LYS A 278 -6.71 9.71 18.29
C LYS A 278 -7.13 11.14 18.67
N ASP A 279 -6.64 11.64 19.80
CA ASP A 279 -6.95 12.99 20.29
C ASP A 279 -6.24 14.06 19.45
N VAL A 280 -5.00 13.78 19.02
CA VAL A 280 -4.25 14.65 18.09
C VAL A 280 -4.96 14.75 16.75
N LEU A 281 -5.42 13.62 16.19
CA LEU A 281 -6.12 13.57 14.91
C LEU A 281 -7.48 14.28 14.92
N ALA A 282 -8.08 14.48 16.10
CA ALA A 282 -9.29 15.28 16.28
C ALA A 282 -9.02 16.81 16.29
N ARG A 283 -7.75 17.23 16.37
CA ARG A 283 -7.35 18.64 16.34
C ARG A 283 -7.32 19.18 14.91
N PRO A 284 -7.38 20.51 14.74
CA PRO A 284 -7.14 21.13 13.44
C PRO A 284 -5.78 20.73 12.85
N VAL A 285 -5.71 20.52 11.54
CA VAL A 285 -4.47 20.11 10.86
C VAL A 285 -3.33 21.11 11.08
N SER A 286 -3.65 22.38 11.29
CA SER A 286 -2.66 23.43 11.62
C SER A 286 -1.90 23.19 12.93
N GLU A 287 -2.43 22.34 13.83
CA GLU A 287 -1.77 21.95 15.08
C GLU A 287 -0.96 20.66 14.95
N TRP A 288 -1.12 19.90 13.85
CA TRP A 288 -0.49 18.60 13.67
C TRP A 288 1.03 18.67 13.56
N LYS A 289 1.57 19.77 13.05
CA LYS A 289 3.02 19.97 12.91
C LYS A 289 3.79 19.71 14.22
N ASP A 290 3.21 20.10 15.36
CA ASP A 290 3.86 20.03 16.66
C ASP A 290 3.37 18.85 17.51
N LEU A 291 2.22 18.24 17.16
CA LEU A 291 1.55 17.23 17.95
C LEU A 291 1.56 15.82 17.31
N LEU A 292 1.46 15.77 15.98
CA LEU A 292 1.36 14.50 15.24
C LEU A 292 2.75 14.06 14.81
N VAL A 293 3.31 13.10 15.52
CA VAL A 293 4.69 12.63 15.31
C VAL A 293 4.73 11.24 14.68
N ASN A 294 5.87 10.94 14.06
CA ASN A 294 6.29 9.57 13.76
C ASN A 294 7.56 9.30 14.58
N ASP A 295 7.47 8.45 15.59
CA ASP A 295 8.56 8.17 16.51
C ASP A 295 9.82 7.65 15.83
N PHE A 296 9.70 7.00 14.67
CA PHE A 296 10.86 6.55 13.90
C PHE A 296 11.70 7.70 13.34
N GLU A 297 11.12 8.89 13.14
CA GLU A 297 11.87 10.04 12.61
C GLU A 297 13.09 10.38 13.48
N ALA A 298 12.96 10.30 14.79
CA ALA A 298 14.07 10.61 15.72
C ALA A 298 15.29 9.72 15.48
N THR A 299 15.08 8.45 15.16
CA THR A 299 16.16 7.48 14.87
C THR A 299 16.63 7.57 13.42
N VAL A 300 15.68 7.58 12.50
CA VAL A 300 15.96 7.52 11.06
C VAL A 300 16.62 8.80 10.59
N PHE A 301 16.17 9.98 11.02
CA PHE A 301 16.78 11.26 10.62
C PHE A 301 18.16 11.47 11.21
N LYS A 302 18.49 10.81 12.32
CA LYS A 302 19.87 10.81 12.84
C LYS A 302 20.81 10.00 11.95
N ALA A 303 20.34 8.90 11.36
CA ALA A 303 21.09 8.06 10.45
C ALA A 303 21.11 8.62 9.01
N HIS A 304 20.01 9.26 8.61
CA HIS A 304 19.76 9.79 7.26
C HIS A 304 19.30 11.27 7.37
N PRO A 305 20.22 12.21 7.64
CA PRO A 305 19.86 13.63 7.85
C PRO A 305 19.26 14.30 6.61
N GLU A 306 19.49 13.76 5.42
CA GLU A 306 18.87 14.20 4.18
C GLU A 306 17.33 14.06 4.20
N LEU A 307 16.80 13.08 4.92
CA LEU A 307 15.34 12.93 5.09
C LEU A 307 14.75 14.09 5.91
N ALA A 308 15.46 14.52 6.94
CA ALA A 308 15.07 15.71 7.72
C ALA A 308 15.10 16.97 6.86
N ALA A 309 16.10 17.11 5.97
CA ALA A 309 16.18 18.24 5.04
C ALA A 309 15.02 18.23 4.02
N ILE A 310 14.64 17.06 3.51
CA ILE A 310 13.46 16.92 2.63
C ILE A 310 12.19 17.32 3.39
N LYS A 311 11.98 16.82 4.63
CA LYS A 311 10.84 17.22 5.46
C LYS A 311 10.78 18.74 5.66
N GLN A 312 11.92 19.38 5.93
CA GLN A 312 11.97 20.83 6.07
C GLN A 312 11.62 21.54 4.76
N SER A 313 12.12 21.05 3.61
CA SER A 313 11.79 21.65 2.31
C SER A 313 10.30 21.57 1.97
N LEU A 314 9.61 20.53 2.43
CA LEU A 314 8.15 20.41 2.29
C LEU A 314 7.43 21.51 3.09
N TYR A 315 7.86 21.81 4.31
CA TYR A 315 7.34 22.94 5.07
C TYR A 315 7.66 24.28 4.41
N ASP A 316 8.89 24.45 3.91
CA ASP A 316 9.31 25.67 3.21
C ASP A 316 8.52 25.91 1.92
N SER A 317 8.01 24.85 1.29
CA SER A 317 7.12 24.92 0.12
C SER A 317 5.65 25.15 0.48
N GLY A 318 5.31 25.31 1.77
CA GLY A 318 3.99 25.67 2.24
C GLY A 318 3.13 24.50 2.72
N ALA A 319 3.73 23.33 2.98
CA ALA A 319 3.00 22.23 3.63
C ALA A 319 2.53 22.65 5.04
N ILE A 320 1.28 22.34 5.37
CA ILE A 320 0.76 22.53 6.73
C ILE A 320 1.27 21.42 7.66
N TYR A 321 1.38 20.22 7.12
CA TYR A 321 1.93 19.06 7.83
C TYR A 321 2.81 18.23 6.90
N ALA A 322 3.92 17.73 7.41
CA ALA A 322 4.79 16.79 6.70
C ALA A 322 5.37 15.76 7.67
N SER A 323 5.49 14.52 7.24
CA SER A 323 6.03 13.41 8.06
C SER A 323 6.59 12.29 7.20
N MET A 324 7.36 11.41 7.83
CA MET A 324 7.79 10.14 7.25
C MET A 324 6.67 9.10 7.38
N SER A 325 6.49 8.25 6.37
CA SER A 325 5.54 7.15 6.41
C SER A 325 6.18 5.87 6.97
N GLY A 326 5.57 5.31 8.01
CA GLY A 326 6.06 4.09 8.63
C GLY A 326 7.52 4.20 9.07
N SER A 327 8.32 3.19 8.77
CA SER A 327 9.77 3.17 9.03
C SER A 327 10.60 3.97 8.01
N GLY A 328 9.97 4.58 7.02
CA GLY A 328 10.65 5.33 5.95
C GLY A 328 11.08 4.41 4.81
N SER A 329 11.76 4.96 3.81
CA SER A 329 12.27 6.33 3.65
C SER A 329 11.25 7.34 3.08
N ALA A 330 10.06 6.90 2.63
CA ALA A 330 9.07 7.79 2.05
C ALA A 330 8.61 8.87 3.04
N LEU A 331 8.47 10.08 2.53
CA LEU A 331 7.85 11.20 3.24
C LEU A 331 6.54 11.60 2.53
N PHE A 332 5.69 12.28 3.26
CA PHE A 332 4.49 12.88 2.69
C PHE A 332 4.22 14.24 3.30
N ALA A 333 3.44 15.04 2.59
CA ALA A 333 3.03 16.37 3.06
C ALA A 333 1.56 16.62 2.73
N LEU A 334 0.91 17.42 3.56
CA LEU A 334 -0.45 17.92 3.39
C LEU A 334 -0.42 19.41 3.08
N TYR A 335 -1.06 19.79 1.98
CA TYR A 335 -1.25 21.16 1.56
C TYR A 335 -2.74 21.52 1.61
N GLU A 336 -3.05 22.75 2.01
CA GLU A 336 -4.45 23.21 1.99
C GLU A 336 -4.93 23.32 0.53
N ARG A 337 -6.06 22.70 0.24
CA ARG A 337 -6.70 22.79 -1.06
C ARG A 337 -7.60 24.02 -1.07
N ARG A 338 -7.27 24.97 -1.92
CA ARG A 338 -8.03 26.21 -2.13
C ARG A 338 -9.22 26.01 -3.07
#